data_64ad4b07f6750f929beb23f452a9fb62
#
_entry.id   64ad4b07f6750f929beb23f452a9fb62
#
_cell.length_a   1.000
_cell.length_b   1.000
_cell.length_c   1.000
_cell.angle_alpha   90.00
_cell.angle_beta   90.00
_cell.angle_gamma   90.00
#
_symmetry.space_group_name_H-M   'P 1'
#
loop_
_entity.id
_entity.type
_entity.pdbx_description
1 polymer ?
#
loop_
_entity_poly.entity_id
_entity_poly.type
_entity_poly.pdbx_seq_one_letter_code
_entity_poly.pdbx_strand_id
1 'polypeptide(L)'
;MARHLEIAVIDDDESFRIALVESLSSLGYGSDGYASAEDYIRVIGSNSVNCVVSDIHMPGMSGLDLMKHLAARGMTTPVVLITARSDANLEARAAIAGAACLLRKPFEINDLIECIEGAVKD
;
A
#
# COMPACT_ATOMS: atom_id res chain seq x y z
N MET A 1 8.02 15.07 -16.87
CA MET A 1 6.79 14.33 -17.20
C MET A 1 6.50 13.29 -16.13
N ALA A 2 5.28 13.27 -15.63
CA ALA A 2 4.90 12.32 -14.61
C ALA A 2 4.82 10.91 -15.21
N ARG A 3 5.33 9.94 -14.47
CA ARG A 3 5.20 8.54 -14.86
C ARG A 3 3.77 8.09 -14.60
N HIS A 4 3.25 7.23 -15.45
CA HIS A 4 1.98 6.59 -15.17
C HIS A 4 2.24 5.37 -14.30
N LEU A 5 1.81 5.43 -13.05
CA LEU A 5 1.98 4.33 -12.11
C LEU A 5 0.64 3.74 -11.72
N GLU A 6 0.61 2.43 -11.55
CA GLU A 6 -0.57 1.70 -11.08
C GLU A 6 -0.39 1.39 -9.61
N ILE A 7 -1.34 1.79 -8.79
CA ILE A 7 -1.29 1.66 -7.34
C ILE A 7 -2.43 0.79 -6.85
N ALA A 8 -2.13 -0.20 -6.03
CA ALA A 8 -3.17 -0.98 -5.36
C ALA A 8 -3.35 -0.41 -3.95
N VAL A 9 -4.58 -0.06 -3.60
CA VAL A 9 -4.93 0.48 -2.28
C VAL A 9 -5.72 -0.56 -1.52
N ILE A 10 -5.18 -1.03 -0.41
CA ILE A 10 -5.80 -2.08 0.39
C ILE A 10 -6.14 -1.53 1.77
N ASP A 11 -7.42 -1.44 2.08
CA ASP A 11 -7.88 -0.93 3.37
C ASP A 11 -9.32 -1.40 3.58
N ASP A 12 -9.61 -1.91 4.77
CA ASP A 12 -10.94 -2.39 5.09
C ASP A 12 -11.92 -1.25 5.41
N ASP A 13 -11.42 -0.04 5.63
CA ASP A 13 -12.26 1.15 5.80
C ASP A 13 -12.67 1.66 4.43
N GLU A 14 -13.93 1.44 4.07
CA GLU A 14 -14.45 1.77 2.74
C GLU A 14 -14.33 3.25 2.43
N SER A 15 -14.71 4.10 3.37
CA SER A 15 -14.68 5.56 3.14
C SER A 15 -13.27 6.05 2.88
N PHE A 16 -12.32 5.59 3.68
CA PHE A 16 -10.92 5.97 3.51
C PHE A 16 -10.38 5.44 2.17
N ARG A 17 -10.69 4.17 1.86
CA ARG A 17 -10.21 3.52 0.64
C ARG A 17 -10.71 4.26 -0.60
N ILE A 18 -12.00 4.57 -0.65
CA ILE A 18 -12.59 5.26 -1.79
C ILE A 18 -11.97 6.65 -1.96
N ALA A 19 -11.84 7.39 -0.85
CA ALA A 19 -11.27 8.73 -0.90
C ALA A 19 -9.82 8.71 -1.40
N LEU A 20 -9.05 7.73 -0.96
CA LEU A 20 -7.65 7.63 -1.36
C LEU A 20 -7.52 7.27 -2.83
N VAL A 21 -8.32 6.31 -3.31
CA VAL A 21 -8.32 5.94 -4.73
C VAL A 21 -8.68 7.16 -5.58
N GLU A 22 -9.70 7.91 -5.18
CA GLU A 22 -10.10 9.11 -5.92
C GLU A 22 -9.00 10.17 -5.93
N SER A 23 -8.32 10.36 -4.79
CA SER A 23 -7.23 11.33 -4.72
C SER A 23 -6.08 10.95 -5.64
N LEU A 24 -5.70 9.68 -5.64
CA LEU A 24 -4.62 9.20 -6.51
C LEU A 24 -5.00 9.34 -7.98
N SER A 25 -6.24 9.00 -8.32
CA SER A 25 -6.72 9.13 -9.70
C SER A 25 -6.68 10.56 -10.16
N SER A 26 -7.08 11.50 -9.31
CA SER A 26 -7.09 12.92 -9.68
C SER A 26 -5.69 13.46 -9.89
N LEU A 27 -4.68 12.81 -9.34
CA LEU A 27 -3.28 13.21 -9.52
C LEU A 27 -2.60 12.49 -10.68
N GLY A 28 -3.35 11.70 -11.43
CA GLY A 28 -2.84 11.05 -12.63
C GLY A 28 -2.36 9.61 -12.47
N TYR A 29 -2.51 9.04 -11.28
CA TYR A 29 -2.14 7.64 -11.05
C TYR A 29 -3.30 6.72 -11.40
N GLY A 30 -2.99 5.52 -11.89
CA GLY A 30 -3.99 4.45 -11.93
C GLY A 30 -4.11 3.89 -10.53
N SER A 31 -5.33 3.65 -10.04
CA SER A 31 -5.50 3.12 -8.70
C SER A 31 -6.75 2.28 -8.62
N ASP A 32 -6.62 1.15 -7.92
CA ASP A 32 -7.73 0.25 -7.62
C ASP A 32 -7.74 -0.03 -6.13
N GLY A 33 -8.93 -0.12 -5.56
CA GLY A 33 -9.10 -0.39 -4.14
C GLY A 33 -9.51 -1.82 -3.88
N TYR A 34 -9.03 -2.36 -2.78
CA TYR A 34 -9.36 -3.71 -2.31
C TYR A 34 -9.71 -3.64 -0.84
N ALA A 35 -10.77 -4.33 -0.44
CA ALA A 35 -11.25 -4.30 0.93
C ALA A 35 -10.40 -5.17 1.86
N SER A 36 -9.60 -6.07 1.31
CA SER A 36 -8.75 -6.96 2.10
C SER A 36 -7.52 -7.35 1.30
N ALA A 37 -6.51 -7.83 2.02
CA ALA A 37 -5.31 -8.37 1.37
C ALA A 37 -5.66 -9.61 0.54
N GLU A 38 -6.58 -10.42 1.04
CA GLU A 38 -7.03 -11.62 0.33
C GLU A 38 -7.65 -11.29 -1.02
N ASP A 39 -8.45 -10.20 -1.07
CA ASP A 39 -9.06 -9.77 -2.33
C ASP A 39 -7.99 -9.36 -3.34
N TYR A 40 -6.95 -8.65 -2.87
CA TYR A 40 -5.86 -8.25 -3.74
C TYR A 40 -5.10 -9.47 -4.27
N ILE A 41 -4.82 -10.44 -3.40
CA ILE A 41 -4.06 -11.63 -3.78
C ILE A 41 -4.77 -12.41 -4.87
N ARG A 42 -6.10 -12.43 -4.87
CA ARG A 42 -6.86 -13.15 -5.90
C ARG A 42 -6.61 -12.64 -7.31
N VAL A 43 -6.27 -11.36 -7.45
CA VAL A 43 -6.09 -10.75 -8.78
C VAL A 43 -4.63 -10.44 -9.10
N ILE A 44 -3.72 -10.81 -8.20
CA ILE A 44 -2.33 -10.38 -8.31
C ILE A 44 -1.65 -10.92 -9.58
N GLY A 45 -2.07 -12.07 -10.06
CA GLY A 45 -1.51 -12.67 -11.29
C GLY A 45 -2.05 -12.04 -12.56
N SER A 46 -3.16 -11.31 -12.48
CA SER A 46 -3.79 -10.70 -13.66
C SER A 46 -3.47 -9.22 -13.79
N ASN A 47 -3.07 -8.58 -12.70
CA ASN A 47 -2.84 -7.14 -12.68
C ASN A 47 -1.43 -6.82 -12.25
N SER A 48 -0.81 -5.94 -13.00
CA SER A 48 0.54 -5.49 -12.71
C SER A 48 0.44 -4.14 -12.02
N VAL A 49 0.95 -4.04 -10.78
CA VAL A 49 0.98 -2.77 -10.07
C VAL A 49 2.42 -2.38 -9.77
N ASN A 50 2.63 -1.08 -9.67
CA ASN A 50 3.97 -0.53 -9.39
C ASN A 50 4.20 -0.37 -7.90
N CYS A 51 3.13 -0.21 -7.11
CA CYS A 51 3.25 -0.01 -5.67
C CYS A 51 1.96 -0.43 -4.99
N VAL A 52 2.08 -1.00 -3.81
CA VAL A 52 0.94 -1.36 -2.97
C VAL A 52 0.91 -0.42 -1.78
N VAL A 53 -0.25 0.14 -1.48
CA VAL A 53 -0.48 0.93 -0.25
C VAL A 53 -1.48 0.13 0.59
N SER A 54 -1.07 -0.32 1.76
CA SER A 54 -1.90 -1.22 2.57
C SER A 54 -1.94 -0.79 4.02
N ASP A 55 -3.16 -0.80 4.59
CA ASP A 55 -3.31 -0.69 6.03
C ASP A 55 -2.67 -1.92 6.68
N ILE A 56 -2.12 -1.75 7.88
CA ILE A 56 -1.55 -2.86 8.64
C ILE A 56 -2.67 -3.67 9.30
N HIS A 57 -3.58 -2.99 9.98
CA HIS A 57 -4.59 -3.64 10.81
C HIS A 57 -5.89 -3.87 10.07
N MET A 58 -6.08 -5.10 9.61
CA MET A 58 -7.28 -5.52 8.88
C MET A 58 -7.71 -6.89 9.39
N PRO A 59 -9.02 -7.20 9.34
CA PRO A 59 -9.46 -8.55 9.65
C PRO A 59 -8.81 -9.55 8.67
N GLY A 60 -8.47 -10.72 9.17
CA GLY A 60 -7.79 -11.73 8.36
C GLY A 60 -6.33 -11.38 8.19
N MET A 61 -5.86 -11.34 6.96
CA MET A 61 -4.46 -11.07 6.67
C MET A 61 -4.14 -9.59 6.91
N SER A 62 -3.13 -9.31 7.73
CA SER A 62 -2.67 -7.94 7.98
C SER A 62 -1.78 -7.47 6.84
N GLY A 63 -1.46 -6.14 6.84
CA GLY A 63 -0.51 -5.62 5.87
C GLY A 63 0.88 -6.25 5.99
N LEU A 64 1.30 -6.57 7.21
CA LEU A 64 2.58 -7.26 7.42
C LEU A 64 2.54 -8.69 6.90
N ASP A 65 1.41 -9.39 7.10
CA ASP A 65 1.23 -10.73 6.54
C ASP A 65 1.25 -10.69 5.00
N LEU A 66 0.64 -9.67 4.43
CA LEU A 66 0.65 -9.48 2.98
C LEU A 66 2.09 -9.36 2.47
N MET A 67 2.92 -8.58 3.16
CA MET A 67 4.32 -8.45 2.75
C MET A 67 5.06 -9.77 2.76
N LYS A 68 4.81 -10.61 3.78
CA LYS A 68 5.40 -11.94 3.83
C LYS A 68 4.93 -12.79 2.66
N HIS A 69 3.66 -12.69 2.33
CA HIS A 69 3.08 -13.44 1.21
C HIS A 69 3.73 -13.04 -0.11
N LEU A 70 3.88 -11.73 -0.35
CA LEU A 70 4.49 -11.23 -1.58
C LEU A 70 5.95 -11.68 -1.68
N ALA A 71 6.69 -11.60 -0.57
CA ALA A 71 8.09 -12.03 -0.54
C ALA A 71 8.22 -13.53 -0.84
N ALA A 72 7.32 -14.33 -0.27
CA ALA A 72 7.32 -15.78 -0.51
C ALA A 72 7.05 -16.12 -1.97
N ARG A 73 6.37 -15.24 -2.71
CA ARG A 73 6.12 -15.42 -4.15
C ARG A 73 7.23 -14.83 -5.02
N GLY A 74 8.30 -14.32 -4.40
CA GLY A 74 9.39 -13.71 -5.14
C GLY A 74 9.08 -12.36 -5.74
N MET A 75 8.03 -11.71 -5.26
CA MET A 75 7.63 -10.40 -5.78
C MET A 75 8.40 -9.29 -5.11
N THR A 76 8.82 -8.32 -5.90
CA THR A 76 9.59 -7.18 -5.41
C THR A 76 8.81 -5.88 -5.44
N THR A 77 7.49 -5.96 -5.62
CA THR A 77 6.63 -4.77 -5.64
C THR A 77 6.76 -4.03 -4.32
N PRO A 78 7.09 -2.73 -4.34
CA PRO A 78 7.21 -1.97 -3.10
C PRO A 78 5.88 -1.82 -2.40
N VAL A 79 5.92 -1.83 -1.06
CA VAL A 79 4.72 -1.70 -0.24
C VAL A 79 4.90 -0.52 0.70
N VAL A 80 3.95 0.41 0.68
CA VAL A 80 3.83 1.47 1.66
C VAL A 80 2.78 1.01 2.67
N LEU A 81 3.16 0.92 3.93
CA LEU A 81 2.22 0.53 4.99
C LEU A 81 1.63 1.77 5.64
N ILE A 82 0.35 1.70 5.99
CA ILE A 82 -0.33 2.79 6.69
C ILE A 82 -1.00 2.23 7.95
N THR A 83 -1.09 3.05 8.98
CA THR A 83 -1.68 2.65 10.24
C THR A 83 -2.33 3.83 10.95
N ALA A 84 -3.42 3.56 11.67
CA ALA A 84 -4.02 4.54 12.57
C ALA A 84 -3.43 4.45 13.97
N ARG A 85 -2.61 3.44 14.22
CA ARG A 85 -2.07 3.18 15.57
C ARG A 85 -0.68 3.76 15.74
N SER A 86 -0.40 4.16 16.98
CA SER A 86 0.91 4.64 17.37
C SER A 86 1.57 3.55 18.21
N ASP A 87 2.49 2.81 17.62
CA ASP A 87 3.16 1.69 18.28
C ASP A 87 4.59 1.64 17.77
N ALA A 88 5.55 1.81 18.67
CA ALA A 88 6.97 1.81 18.31
C ALA A 88 7.40 0.50 17.67
N ASN A 89 6.78 -0.61 18.07
CA ASN A 89 7.12 -1.92 17.49
C ASN A 89 6.71 -2.01 16.02
N LEU A 90 5.68 -1.27 15.59
CA LEU A 90 5.25 -1.30 14.19
C LEU A 90 6.30 -0.74 13.26
N GLU A 91 7.00 0.32 13.67
CA GLU A 91 8.06 0.87 12.84
C GLU A 91 9.18 -0.13 12.62
N ALA A 92 9.60 -0.80 13.70
CA ALA A 92 10.64 -1.83 13.60
C ALA A 92 10.18 -3.01 12.76
N ARG A 93 8.95 -3.47 12.97
CA ARG A 93 8.40 -4.60 12.23
C ARG A 93 8.24 -4.29 10.75
N ALA A 94 7.80 -3.08 10.43
CA ALA A 94 7.67 -2.65 9.05
C ALA A 94 9.02 -2.58 8.36
N ALA A 95 10.03 -2.05 9.04
CA ALA A 95 11.37 -1.96 8.50
C ALA A 95 11.97 -3.35 8.25
N ILE A 96 11.80 -4.26 9.20
CA ILE A 96 12.29 -5.63 9.06
C ILE A 96 11.59 -6.35 7.90
N ALA A 97 10.30 -6.08 7.71
CA ALA A 97 9.54 -6.67 6.61
C ALA A 97 9.92 -6.08 5.26
N GLY A 98 10.64 -4.96 5.23
CA GLY A 98 11.07 -4.35 3.99
C GLY A 98 10.10 -3.33 3.42
N ALA A 99 9.22 -2.74 4.24
CA ALA A 99 8.29 -1.72 3.77
C ALA A 99 9.05 -0.51 3.27
N ALA A 100 8.58 0.07 2.17
CA ALA A 100 9.18 1.27 1.61
C ALA A 100 9.00 2.47 2.54
N CYS A 101 7.81 2.58 3.15
CA CYS A 101 7.47 3.61 4.12
C CYS A 101 6.43 3.08 5.08
N LEU A 102 6.34 3.73 6.24
CA LEU A 102 5.22 3.54 7.16
C LEU A 102 4.64 4.92 7.45
N LEU A 103 3.38 5.14 7.07
CA LEU A 103 2.70 6.41 7.31
C LEU A 103 1.60 6.22 8.35
N ARG A 104 1.44 7.23 9.19
CA ARG A 104 0.40 7.22 10.22
C ARG A 104 -0.78 8.07 9.78
N LYS A 105 -1.99 7.52 9.89
CA LYS A 105 -3.21 8.30 9.63
C LYS A 105 -3.46 9.29 10.74
N PRO A 106 -3.92 10.51 10.46
CA PRO A 106 -4.06 11.09 9.12
C PRO A 106 -2.72 11.55 8.58
N PHE A 107 -2.53 11.46 7.28
CA PHE A 107 -1.33 11.95 6.62
C PHE A 107 -1.70 12.86 5.45
N GLU A 108 -0.74 13.68 5.03
CA GLU A 108 -0.93 14.51 3.86
C GLU A 108 -0.74 13.67 2.60
N ILE A 109 -1.56 13.93 1.58
CA ILE A 109 -1.43 13.16 0.33
C ILE A 109 -0.03 13.30 -0.26
N ASN A 110 0.62 14.45 -0.11
CA ASN A 110 1.96 14.66 -0.64
C ASN A 110 2.99 13.74 0.04
N ASP A 111 2.80 13.42 1.32
CA ASP A 111 3.70 12.49 2.01
C ASP A 111 3.59 11.09 1.39
N LEU A 112 2.37 10.68 1.07
CA LEU A 112 2.16 9.39 0.43
C LEU A 112 2.78 9.37 -0.97
N ILE A 113 2.58 10.45 -1.74
CA ILE A 113 3.15 10.53 -3.09
C ILE A 113 4.68 10.46 -3.04
N GLU A 114 5.31 11.14 -2.08
CA GLU A 114 6.76 11.05 -1.92
C GLU A 114 7.21 9.62 -1.64
N CYS A 115 6.47 8.90 -0.80
CA CYS A 115 6.78 7.51 -0.52
C CYS A 115 6.65 6.64 -1.77
N ILE A 116 5.57 6.82 -2.52
CA ILE A 116 5.35 6.05 -3.74
C ILE A 116 6.44 6.32 -4.77
N GLU A 117 6.71 7.60 -5.05
CA GLU A 117 7.70 7.96 -6.05
C GLU A 117 9.11 7.54 -5.64
N GLY A 118 9.42 7.63 -4.35
CA GLY A 118 10.71 7.18 -3.85
C GLY A 118 10.88 5.67 -3.88
N ALA A 119 9.79 4.92 -3.73
CA ALA A 119 9.81 3.47 -3.71
C ALA A 119 9.88 2.88 -5.13
N VAL A 120 9.25 3.54 -6.09
CA VAL A 120 9.18 3.08 -7.48
C VAL A 120 10.29 3.78 -8.26
N LYS A 121 11.50 3.30 -8.08
CA LYS A 121 12.64 3.84 -8.83
C LYS A 121 12.89 3.05 -10.08
N ASP A 122 13.36 3.72 -11.08
CA ASP A 122 13.77 3.06 -12.31
C ASP A 122 15.08 2.32 -12.16
#